data_9c5ecd0ce383299d0f4d6585b2765c69
#
_entry.id   9c5ecd0ce383299d0f4d6585b2765c69
#
_cell.length_a   1.000
_cell.length_b   1.000
_cell.length_c   1.000
_cell.angle_alpha   90.00
_cell.angle_beta   90.00
_cell.angle_gamma   90.00
#
_symmetry.space_group_name_H-M   'P 1'
#
loop_
_entity.id
_entity.type
_entity.pdbx_description
1 polymer ?
#
loop_
_entity_poly.entity_id
_entity_poly.type
_entity_poly.pdbx_seq_one_letter_code
_entity_poly.pdbx_strand_id
1 'polypeptide(L)'
;MTFPQQPQYPQQPQGQPQGPAPQYQTNGPQSQYPMQSMPQYPQLPIANRNPFFEWLKQARRDFSRIGASLCLMVVIWYALATVLEGALYAAVGGKGEAPNWVTYVGSGVPLYLIAMPIAVMLMGKSTVIETRKFDMKPGLFFKLLLMCLPMMWVGSVFGSMLSMALSNGEATDRVADLAMQTNIWNVVFLVIVGPVFEEWLFRKQLIDHTRKYGEKTAILLSGLAFGLFHMNLFQFFYAFLLGLMFGYVYTRTSKLRYSTAMHMIINFNGGVLAPWVLTRVDLDQLEKVSEAAENGNAAAMEQWASQNVEGLAIMLVYFVLYGAVILAGFVLLIRNFKKFEFYTAPEELPRGTRAKTVCGNVGMIMFIMVTCMLTAVNLLM
;
A
#
# COMPACT_ATOMS: atom_id res chain seq x y z
N MET A 1 -31.40 3.77 14.39
CA MET A 1 -31.29 2.55 13.57
C MET A 1 -30.61 1.50 14.42
N THR A 2 -31.38 0.57 14.91
CA THR A 2 -30.95 -0.57 15.74
C THR A 2 -30.22 -1.57 14.87
N PHE A 3 -28.98 -1.89 15.24
CA PHE A 3 -28.19 -2.91 14.56
C PHE A 3 -28.62 -4.31 15.02
N PRO A 4 -28.67 -5.32 14.12
CA PRO A 4 -28.95 -6.70 14.52
C PRO A 4 -27.80 -7.24 15.39
N GLN A 5 -28.18 -7.98 16.42
CA GLN A 5 -27.25 -8.66 17.33
C GLN A 5 -26.39 -9.69 16.58
N GLN A 6 -25.13 -9.82 17.05
CA GLN A 6 -24.16 -10.78 16.50
C GLN A 6 -24.67 -12.22 16.58
N PRO A 7 -24.44 -13.05 15.56
CA PRO A 7 -24.60 -14.50 15.69
C PRO A 7 -23.51 -15.03 16.64
N GLN A 8 -23.93 -15.69 17.70
CA GLN A 8 -23.03 -16.47 18.56
C GLN A 8 -22.53 -17.69 17.78
N TYR A 9 -21.21 -17.81 17.67
CA TYR A 9 -20.59 -19.05 17.20
C TYR A 9 -20.72 -20.13 18.28
N PRO A 10 -20.92 -21.40 17.91
CA PRO A 10 -20.94 -22.49 18.86
C PRO A 10 -19.60 -22.57 19.59
N GLN A 11 -19.63 -22.52 20.92
CA GLN A 11 -18.46 -22.82 21.74
C GLN A 11 -18.10 -24.28 21.57
N GLN A 12 -16.84 -24.59 21.37
CA GLN A 12 -16.33 -25.98 21.43
C GLN A 12 -16.62 -26.56 22.84
N PRO A 13 -17.05 -27.80 22.93
CA PRO A 13 -17.28 -28.45 24.21
C PRO A 13 -15.97 -28.52 25.00
N GLN A 14 -15.98 -27.99 26.22
CA GLN A 14 -14.91 -28.21 27.20
C GLN A 14 -14.88 -29.70 27.54
N GLY A 15 -13.67 -30.27 27.54
CA GLY A 15 -13.44 -31.69 27.76
C GLY A 15 -14.07 -32.24 29.02
N GLN A 16 -14.83 -33.30 28.85
CA GLN A 16 -15.22 -34.17 29.93
C GLN A 16 -14.04 -34.98 30.48
N PRO A 17 -13.97 -35.27 31.77
CA PRO A 17 -12.93 -36.15 32.35
C PRO A 17 -13.01 -37.55 31.76
N GLN A 18 -11.90 -38.06 31.30
CA GLN A 18 -11.80 -39.46 30.86
C GLN A 18 -12.00 -40.40 32.06
N GLY A 19 -13.07 -41.13 32.03
CA GLY A 19 -13.28 -42.28 32.92
C GLY A 19 -12.37 -43.47 32.54
N PRO A 20 -12.12 -44.42 33.44
CA PRO A 20 -11.21 -45.53 33.19
C PRO A 20 -11.71 -46.45 32.07
N ALA A 21 -10.77 -46.88 31.20
CA ALA A 21 -11.03 -47.76 30.07
C ALA A 21 -11.58 -49.12 30.52
N PRO A 22 -12.56 -49.69 29.79
CA PRO A 22 -13.09 -51.02 30.09
C PRO A 22 -12.04 -52.11 29.88
N GLN A 23 -11.82 -52.93 30.92
CA GLN A 23 -11.00 -54.16 30.80
C GLN A 23 -11.86 -55.23 30.13
N TYR A 24 -11.47 -55.63 28.92
CA TYR A 24 -11.99 -56.84 28.27
C TYR A 24 -11.21 -58.05 28.76
N GLN A 25 -11.87 -58.91 29.55
CA GLN A 25 -11.41 -60.28 29.83
C GLN A 25 -11.75 -61.18 28.63
N THR A 26 -10.75 -61.64 27.94
CA THR A 26 -10.92 -62.70 26.92
C THR A 26 -10.46 -64.04 27.51
N ASN A 27 -11.45 -64.87 27.90
CA ASN A 27 -11.25 -66.29 28.11
C ASN A 27 -11.37 -67.00 26.78
N GLY A 28 -10.24 -67.41 26.14
CA GLY A 28 -10.17 -68.30 24.99
C GLY A 28 -8.90 -69.13 25.03
N PRO A 29 -8.87 -70.36 24.50
CA PRO A 29 -7.75 -71.28 24.68
C PRO A 29 -6.48 -70.83 24.01
N GLN A 30 -5.38 -70.91 24.75
CA GLN A 30 -4.02 -70.58 24.30
C GLN A 30 -3.57 -71.56 23.18
N SER A 31 -3.40 -71.10 21.97
CA SER A 31 -2.64 -71.79 20.92
C SER A 31 -1.15 -71.42 21.10
N GLN A 32 -0.33 -72.40 21.43
CA GLN A 32 1.13 -72.32 21.50
C GLN A 32 1.70 -72.22 20.09
N TYR A 33 1.98 -70.99 19.62
CA TYR A 33 2.93 -70.75 18.52
C TYR A 33 4.08 -69.90 19.10
N PRO A 34 5.36 -70.26 18.80
CA PRO A 34 6.46 -69.44 19.24
C PRO A 34 6.40 -68.06 18.52
N MET A 35 6.18 -67.01 19.27
CA MET A 35 6.29 -65.65 18.72
C MET A 35 7.77 -65.39 18.38
N GLN A 36 8.08 -65.44 17.08
CA GLN A 36 9.30 -64.84 16.60
C GLN A 36 9.28 -63.34 16.96
N SER A 37 10.26 -62.88 17.72
CA SER A 37 10.45 -61.49 18.07
C SER A 37 10.56 -60.66 16.79
N MET A 38 9.54 -59.86 16.49
CA MET A 38 9.63 -58.84 15.44
C MET A 38 10.82 -57.92 15.73
N PRO A 39 11.61 -57.55 14.71
CA PRO A 39 12.67 -56.58 14.88
C PRO A 39 12.06 -55.31 15.45
N GLN A 40 12.52 -54.85 16.61
CA GLN A 40 12.20 -53.52 17.12
C GLN A 40 12.84 -52.51 16.16
N TYR A 41 12.04 -51.95 15.27
CA TYR A 41 12.46 -50.75 14.56
C TYR A 41 12.75 -49.66 15.60
N PRO A 42 13.92 -49.00 15.52
CA PRO A 42 14.18 -47.88 16.40
C PRO A 42 13.07 -46.86 16.23
N GLN A 43 12.29 -46.65 17.28
CA GLN A 43 11.31 -45.57 17.31
C GLN A 43 12.11 -44.27 17.19
N LEU A 44 12.11 -43.68 15.99
CA LEU A 44 12.59 -42.33 15.78
C LEU A 44 11.87 -41.46 16.81
N PRO A 45 12.57 -40.62 17.59
CA PRO A 45 11.93 -39.77 18.54
C PRO A 45 10.89 -38.93 17.79
N ILE A 46 9.61 -39.11 18.11
CA ILE A 46 8.55 -38.19 17.68
C ILE A 46 8.98 -36.85 18.29
N ALA A 47 9.60 -36.02 17.48
CA ALA A 47 9.99 -34.71 17.88
C ALA A 47 8.70 -34.05 18.35
N ASN A 48 8.60 -33.75 19.63
CA ASN A 48 7.46 -33.12 20.28
C ASN A 48 7.38 -31.66 19.79
N ARG A 49 7.05 -31.49 18.49
CA ARG A 49 6.96 -30.18 17.85
C ARG A 49 5.65 -29.57 18.28
N ASN A 50 5.73 -28.55 19.13
CA ASN A 50 4.56 -27.79 19.51
C ASN A 50 3.88 -27.22 18.23
N PRO A 51 2.63 -27.63 17.91
CA PRO A 51 1.94 -27.23 16.68
C PRO A 51 1.87 -25.71 16.48
N PHE A 52 1.82 -24.95 17.57
CA PHE A 52 1.85 -23.49 17.54
C PHE A 52 3.17 -22.94 16.96
N PHE A 53 4.30 -23.50 17.34
CA PHE A 53 5.60 -23.03 16.81
C PHE A 53 5.78 -23.37 15.33
N GLU A 54 5.31 -24.55 14.88
CA GLU A 54 5.37 -24.90 13.46
C GLU A 54 4.47 -24.01 12.62
N TRP A 55 3.25 -23.71 13.08
CA TRP A 55 2.36 -22.76 12.44
C TRP A 55 2.97 -21.35 12.39
N LEU A 56 3.56 -20.84 13.47
CA LEU A 56 4.21 -19.54 13.50
C LEU A 56 5.40 -19.47 12.54
N LYS A 57 6.17 -20.57 12.45
CA LYS A 57 7.26 -20.71 11.49
C LYS A 57 6.75 -20.68 10.04
N GLN A 58 5.62 -21.32 9.77
CA GLN A 58 4.98 -21.29 8.46
C GLN A 58 4.50 -19.88 8.12
N ALA A 59 3.81 -19.20 9.04
CA ALA A 59 3.40 -17.81 8.87
C ALA A 59 4.62 -16.91 8.54
N ARG A 60 5.72 -17.05 9.26
CA ARG A 60 6.96 -16.32 9.02
C ARG A 60 7.56 -16.61 7.62
N ARG A 61 7.46 -17.84 7.13
CA ARG A 61 7.89 -18.20 5.76
C ARG A 61 7.00 -17.55 4.71
N ASP A 62 5.67 -17.50 4.92
CA ASP A 62 4.72 -16.88 4.01
C ASP A 62 5.02 -15.38 3.88
N PHE A 63 5.20 -14.66 5.00
CA PHE A 63 5.60 -13.26 4.97
C PHE A 63 6.99 -13.04 4.36
N SER A 64 7.94 -13.95 4.60
CA SER A 64 9.26 -13.86 3.98
C SER A 64 9.20 -14.03 2.47
N ARG A 65 8.37 -14.96 1.97
CA ARG A 65 8.14 -15.14 0.54
C ARG A 65 7.54 -13.90 -0.09
N ILE A 66 6.54 -13.31 0.54
CA ILE A 66 5.90 -12.07 0.09
C ILE A 66 6.94 -10.94 0.02
N GLY A 67 7.71 -10.72 1.08
CA GLY A 67 8.74 -9.68 1.12
C GLY A 67 9.82 -9.88 0.07
N ALA A 68 10.29 -11.12 -0.12
CA ALA A 68 11.27 -11.45 -1.16
C ALA A 68 10.71 -11.22 -2.57
N SER A 69 9.44 -11.55 -2.80
CA SER A 69 8.76 -11.28 -4.09
C SER A 69 8.66 -9.79 -4.38
N LEU A 70 8.29 -8.97 -3.38
CA LEU A 70 8.25 -7.51 -3.51
C LEU A 70 9.65 -6.91 -3.70
N CYS A 71 10.66 -7.41 -2.99
CA CYS A 71 12.06 -7.00 -3.18
C CYS A 71 12.54 -7.27 -4.60
N LEU A 72 12.32 -8.49 -5.09
CA LEU A 72 12.70 -8.89 -6.44
C LEU A 72 11.95 -8.06 -7.51
N MET A 73 10.66 -7.75 -7.28
CA MET A 73 9.88 -6.86 -8.14
C MET A 73 10.58 -5.51 -8.31
N VAL A 74 11.00 -4.88 -7.21
CA VAL A 74 11.69 -3.58 -7.25
C VAL A 74 13.00 -3.70 -8.03
N VAL A 75 13.79 -4.74 -7.79
CA VAL A 75 15.06 -4.97 -8.50
C VAL A 75 14.85 -5.18 -9.99
N ILE A 76 13.89 -6.03 -10.39
CA ILE A 76 13.56 -6.27 -11.82
C ILE A 76 13.07 -4.97 -12.46
N TRP A 77 12.16 -4.25 -11.77
CA TRP A 77 11.64 -3.00 -12.29
C TRP A 77 12.75 -2.00 -12.59
N TYR A 78 13.58 -1.67 -11.59
CA TYR A 78 14.67 -0.70 -11.78
C TYR A 78 15.66 -1.11 -12.87
N ALA A 79 16.06 -2.38 -12.89
CA ALA A 79 17.01 -2.88 -13.92
C ALA A 79 16.42 -2.75 -15.33
N LEU A 80 15.16 -3.19 -15.53
CA LEU A 80 14.53 -3.13 -16.85
C LEU A 80 14.13 -1.71 -17.24
N ALA A 81 13.67 -0.88 -16.29
CA ALA A 81 13.34 0.51 -16.53
C ALA A 81 14.57 1.28 -17.01
N THR A 82 15.70 1.17 -16.32
CA THR A 82 16.96 1.83 -16.73
C THR A 82 17.37 1.47 -18.16
N VAL A 83 17.27 0.18 -18.50
CA VAL A 83 17.62 -0.29 -19.86
C VAL A 83 16.63 0.22 -20.89
N LEU A 84 15.33 0.14 -20.63
CA LEU A 84 14.29 0.52 -21.59
C LEU A 84 14.23 2.05 -21.77
N GLU A 85 14.29 2.82 -20.69
CA GLU A 85 14.34 4.30 -20.76
C GLU A 85 15.56 4.75 -21.55
N GLY A 86 16.74 4.20 -21.26
CA GLY A 86 17.97 4.51 -21.99
C GLY A 86 17.87 4.18 -23.48
N ALA A 87 17.30 3.02 -23.83
CA ALA A 87 17.10 2.61 -25.22
C ALA A 87 16.09 3.51 -25.95
N LEU A 88 14.97 3.83 -25.31
CA LEU A 88 13.95 4.73 -25.87
C LEU A 88 14.51 6.16 -26.04
N TYR A 89 15.23 6.66 -25.04
CA TYR A 89 15.88 7.97 -25.11
C TYR A 89 16.88 8.04 -26.27
N ALA A 90 17.72 7.02 -26.43
CA ALA A 90 18.64 6.93 -27.54
C ALA A 90 17.92 6.89 -28.92
N ALA A 91 16.81 6.16 -29.02
CA ALA A 91 16.00 6.04 -30.22
C ALA A 91 15.33 7.36 -30.64
N VAL A 92 15.03 8.26 -29.71
CA VAL A 92 14.50 9.61 -30.01
C VAL A 92 15.59 10.65 -30.25
N GLY A 93 16.84 10.24 -30.36
CA GLY A 93 17.99 11.09 -30.71
C GLY A 93 18.91 11.46 -29.55
N GLY A 94 18.55 11.11 -28.28
CA GLY A 94 19.42 11.21 -27.10
C GLY A 94 19.95 12.61 -26.78
N LYS A 95 19.21 13.67 -27.14
CA LYS A 95 19.62 15.07 -26.94
C LYS A 95 18.53 15.84 -26.20
N GLY A 96 18.96 16.67 -25.24
CA GLY A 96 18.04 17.47 -24.43
C GLY A 96 17.26 16.62 -23.40
N GLU A 97 16.14 17.14 -22.93
CA GLU A 97 15.27 16.43 -22.00
C GLU A 97 14.53 15.28 -22.70
N ALA A 98 14.36 14.16 -21.99
CA ALA A 98 13.61 13.03 -22.49
C ALA A 98 12.13 13.40 -22.63
N PRO A 99 11.47 13.07 -23.75
CA PRO A 99 10.01 13.25 -23.86
C PRO A 99 9.29 12.46 -22.76
N ASN A 100 8.23 13.02 -22.16
CA ASN A 100 7.51 12.43 -21.04
C ASN A 100 7.07 10.98 -21.28
N TRP A 101 6.64 10.65 -22.49
CA TRP A 101 6.24 9.28 -22.82
C TRP A 101 7.38 8.26 -22.64
N VAL A 102 8.63 8.68 -22.83
CA VAL A 102 9.81 7.83 -22.65
C VAL A 102 9.89 7.37 -21.19
N THR A 103 9.77 8.30 -20.26
CA THR A 103 9.77 8.01 -18.82
C THR A 103 8.56 7.14 -18.44
N TYR A 104 7.35 7.49 -18.87
CA TYR A 104 6.15 6.73 -18.54
C TYR A 104 6.15 5.30 -19.11
N VAL A 105 6.52 5.14 -20.36
CA VAL A 105 6.58 3.83 -21.01
C VAL A 105 7.79 3.04 -20.53
N GLY A 106 8.94 3.70 -20.43
CA GLY A 106 10.21 3.09 -20.02
C GLY A 106 10.16 2.53 -18.61
N SER A 107 9.51 3.24 -17.68
CA SER A 107 9.31 2.77 -16.30
C SER A 107 8.05 1.91 -16.14
N GLY A 108 6.93 2.32 -16.72
CA GLY A 108 5.63 1.67 -16.51
C GLY A 108 5.53 0.28 -17.12
N VAL A 109 6.02 0.08 -18.34
CA VAL A 109 5.95 -1.25 -19.00
C VAL A 109 6.73 -2.32 -18.21
N PRO A 110 8.00 -2.11 -17.82
CA PRO A 110 8.73 -3.06 -16.98
C PRO A 110 8.03 -3.34 -15.65
N LEU A 111 7.48 -2.31 -15.00
CA LEU A 111 6.81 -2.44 -13.72
C LEU A 111 5.51 -3.25 -13.84
N TYR A 112 4.58 -2.77 -14.66
CA TYR A 112 3.21 -3.28 -14.66
C TYR A 112 3.07 -4.61 -15.42
N LEU A 113 3.81 -4.79 -16.52
CA LEU A 113 3.65 -5.97 -17.37
C LEU A 113 4.67 -7.08 -17.09
N ILE A 114 5.77 -6.79 -16.36
CA ILE A 114 6.83 -7.77 -16.10
C ILE A 114 7.02 -7.96 -14.59
N ALA A 115 7.46 -6.95 -13.89
CA ALA A 115 7.89 -7.07 -12.49
C ALA A 115 6.74 -7.44 -11.53
N MET A 116 5.59 -6.76 -11.63
CA MET A 116 4.41 -7.08 -10.82
C MET A 116 3.85 -8.48 -11.06
N PRO A 117 3.62 -8.96 -12.31
CA PRO A 117 3.19 -10.32 -12.56
C PRO A 117 4.18 -11.38 -12.03
N ILE A 118 5.49 -11.17 -12.20
CA ILE A 118 6.51 -12.08 -11.64
C ILE A 118 6.41 -12.12 -10.11
N ALA A 119 6.29 -10.99 -9.45
CA ALA A 119 6.15 -10.93 -8.00
C ALA A 119 4.92 -11.71 -7.51
N VAL A 120 3.78 -11.54 -8.18
CA VAL A 120 2.54 -12.27 -7.84
C VAL A 120 2.69 -13.77 -8.04
N MET A 121 3.34 -14.21 -9.11
CA MET A 121 3.64 -15.64 -9.32
C MET A 121 4.50 -16.21 -8.19
N LEU A 122 5.49 -15.46 -7.73
CA LEU A 122 6.39 -15.89 -6.64
C LEU A 122 5.72 -15.87 -5.26
N MET A 123 4.71 -15.02 -5.03
CA MET A 123 3.91 -15.05 -3.80
C MET A 123 3.18 -16.38 -3.64
N GLY A 124 2.87 -17.07 -4.74
CA GLY A 124 2.18 -18.34 -4.77
C GLY A 124 0.67 -18.21 -4.69
N LYS A 125 -0.03 -19.30 -4.32
CA LYS A 125 -1.49 -19.30 -4.23
C LYS A 125 -1.95 -18.68 -2.91
N SER A 126 -2.90 -17.76 -2.96
CA SER A 126 -3.57 -17.23 -1.77
C SER A 126 -4.70 -18.15 -1.33
N THR A 127 -4.89 -18.26 -0.01
CA THR A 127 -6.08 -18.88 0.56
C THR A 127 -7.13 -17.79 0.71
N VAL A 128 -8.16 -17.81 -0.13
CA VAL A 128 -9.25 -16.83 -0.02
C VAL A 128 -10.05 -17.14 1.23
N ILE A 129 -10.07 -16.19 2.17
CA ILE A 129 -10.88 -16.28 3.38
C ILE A 129 -12.11 -15.41 3.19
N GLU A 130 -13.28 -15.98 3.41
CA GLU A 130 -14.51 -15.20 3.48
C GLU A 130 -14.50 -14.34 4.74
N THR A 131 -14.60 -13.03 4.54
CA THR A 131 -14.73 -12.06 5.62
C THR A 131 -16.10 -11.40 5.55
N ARG A 132 -16.59 -10.88 6.68
CA ARG A 132 -17.84 -10.13 6.71
C ARG A 132 -17.73 -8.93 5.79
N LYS A 133 -18.67 -8.81 4.84
CA LYS A 133 -18.71 -7.76 3.82
C LYS A 133 -19.82 -6.79 4.11
N PHE A 134 -19.66 -5.55 3.68
CA PHE A 134 -20.74 -4.60 3.62
C PHE A 134 -20.93 -4.06 2.20
N ASP A 135 -22.15 -3.60 1.91
CA ASP A 135 -22.44 -2.96 0.62
C ASP A 135 -21.92 -1.53 0.62
N MET A 136 -21.15 -1.22 -0.44
CA MET A 136 -20.66 0.13 -0.66
C MET A 136 -21.75 0.97 -1.33
N LYS A 137 -22.55 1.64 -0.52
CA LYS A 137 -23.51 2.64 -1.01
C LYS A 137 -22.78 3.92 -1.42
N PRO A 138 -23.28 4.70 -2.41
CA PRO A 138 -22.62 5.93 -2.86
C PRO A 138 -22.26 6.90 -1.73
N GLY A 139 -23.19 7.13 -0.79
CA GLY A 139 -22.91 8.01 0.36
C GLY A 139 -21.77 7.52 1.26
N LEU A 140 -21.60 6.19 1.42
CA LEU A 140 -20.47 5.62 2.16
C LEU A 140 -19.17 5.76 1.36
N PHE A 141 -19.22 5.54 0.05
CA PHE A 141 -18.08 5.72 -0.84
C PHE A 141 -17.51 7.14 -0.76
N PHE A 142 -18.34 8.14 -0.98
CA PHE A 142 -17.91 9.55 -0.91
C PHE A 142 -17.48 9.96 0.50
N LYS A 143 -18.13 9.44 1.54
CA LYS A 143 -17.71 9.68 2.91
C LYS A 143 -16.29 9.15 3.18
N LEU A 144 -15.96 7.92 2.75
CA LEU A 144 -14.63 7.35 2.91
C LEU A 144 -13.60 8.06 2.02
N LEU A 145 -13.98 8.44 0.79
CA LEU A 145 -13.14 9.25 -0.10
C LEU A 145 -12.79 10.61 0.53
N LEU A 146 -13.78 11.32 1.09
CA LEU A 146 -13.53 12.58 1.80
C LEU A 146 -12.59 12.41 2.99
N MET A 147 -12.68 11.29 3.72
CA MET A 147 -11.77 10.98 4.82
C MET A 147 -10.33 10.70 4.36
N CYS A 148 -10.12 10.31 3.10
CA CYS A 148 -8.78 10.14 2.53
C CYS A 148 -8.04 11.49 2.38
N LEU A 149 -8.74 12.58 2.08
CA LEU A 149 -8.12 13.87 1.76
C LEU A 149 -7.30 14.46 2.91
N PRO A 150 -7.81 14.53 4.17
CA PRO A 150 -6.98 14.96 5.30
C PRO A 150 -5.83 13.99 5.60
N MET A 151 -6.02 12.68 5.40
CA MET A 151 -4.95 11.70 5.57
C MET A 151 -3.82 11.94 4.55
N MET A 152 -4.19 12.18 3.29
CA MET A 152 -3.25 12.54 2.23
C MET A 152 -2.54 13.86 2.56
N TRP A 153 -3.28 14.90 2.93
CA TRP A 153 -2.73 16.22 3.25
C TRP A 153 -1.72 16.16 4.41
N VAL A 154 -2.08 15.52 5.52
CA VAL A 154 -1.17 15.33 6.67
C VAL A 154 0.07 14.55 6.27
N GLY A 155 -0.10 13.46 5.50
CA GLY A 155 1.01 12.65 5.01
C GLY A 155 1.94 13.42 4.08
N SER A 156 1.38 14.23 3.16
CA SER A 156 2.15 15.08 2.24
C SER A 156 2.95 16.15 3.00
N VAL A 157 2.31 16.88 3.92
CA VAL A 157 2.99 17.91 4.74
C VAL A 157 4.14 17.29 5.52
N PHE A 158 3.89 16.14 6.19
CA PHE A 158 4.94 15.47 6.96
C PHE A 158 6.08 14.95 6.07
N GLY A 159 5.74 14.35 4.93
CA GLY A 159 6.71 13.86 3.94
C GLY A 159 7.59 14.99 3.40
N SER A 160 6.96 16.11 3.00
CA SER A 160 7.68 17.29 2.50
C SER A 160 8.58 17.91 3.56
N MET A 161 8.07 18.12 4.77
CA MET A 161 8.88 18.66 5.86
C MET A 161 10.09 17.77 6.18
N LEU A 162 9.89 16.46 6.22
CA LEU A 162 10.99 15.52 6.49
C LEU A 162 11.99 15.47 5.33
N SER A 163 11.52 15.48 4.08
CA SER A 163 12.38 15.51 2.90
C SER A 163 13.26 16.76 2.89
N MET A 164 12.65 17.92 3.09
CA MET A 164 13.37 19.20 3.14
C MET A 164 14.38 19.24 4.30
N ALA A 165 14.00 18.73 5.49
CA ALA A 165 14.90 18.70 6.63
C ALA A 165 16.11 17.77 6.43
N LEU A 166 15.93 16.62 5.77
CA LEU A 166 16.99 15.64 5.53
C LEU A 166 17.91 16.01 4.36
N SER A 167 17.42 16.79 3.41
CA SER A 167 18.19 17.25 2.24
C SER A 167 18.72 18.67 2.35
N ASN A 168 18.61 19.32 3.51
CA ASN A 168 18.92 20.75 3.69
C ASN A 168 18.19 21.67 2.69
N GLY A 169 16.99 21.28 2.27
CA GLY A 169 16.16 22.04 1.33
C GLY A 169 16.42 21.76 -0.15
N GLU A 170 17.33 20.85 -0.48
CA GLU A 170 17.72 20.57 -1.88
C GLU A 170 16.87 19.51 -2.59
N ALA A 171 16.16 18.64 -1.84
CA ALA A 171 15.37 17.57 -2.46
C ALA A 171 14.18 18.11 -3.25
N THR A 172 13.97 17.53 -4.43
CA THR A 172 12.82 17.79 -5.30
C THR A 172 11.89 16.58 -5.39
N ASP A 173 10.59 16.82 -5.59
CA ASP A 173 9.63 15.74 -5.84
C ASP A 173 9.48 15.51 -7.34
N ARG A 174 10.30 14.65 -7.91
CA ARG A 174 10.30 14.31 -9.35
C ARG A 174 8.93 13.88 -9.88
N VAL A 175 8.07 13.29 -9.04
CA VAL A 175 6.73 12.89 -9.47
C VAL A 175 5.81 14.11 -9.57
N ALA A 176 5.95 15.08 -8.66
CA ALA A 176 5.28 16.36 -8.76
C ALA A 176 5.75 17.14 -10.00
N ASP A 177 7.06 17.19 -10.24
CA ASP A 177 7.65 17.85 -11.43
C ASP A 177 7.12 17.23 -12.73
N LEU A 178 7.06 15.91 -12.81
CA LEU A 178 6.50 15.20 -13.95
C LEU A 178 4.99 15.46 -14.11
N ALA A 179 4.25 15.56 -13.02
CA ALA A 179 2.82 15.89 -13.03
C ALA A 179 2.54 17.32 -13.52
N MET A 180 3.43 18.27 -13.18
CA MET A 180 3.31 19.67 -13.61
C MET A 180 3.40 19.86 -15.13
N GLN A 181 4.03 18.92 -15.84
CA GLN A 181 4.15 18.97 -17.32
C GLN A 181 2.83 18.62 -18.06
N THR A 182 1.71 18.70 -17.43
CA THR A 182 0.32 18.41 -17.86
C THR A 182 0.18 17.87 -19.30
N ASN A 183 0.08 16.54 -19.44
CA ASN A 183 -0.06 15.87 -20.73
C ASN A 183 -0.95 14.61 -20.62
N ILE A 184 -1.26 14.01 -21.77
CA ILE A 184 -2.13 12.82 -21.80
C ILE A 184 -1.53 11.62 -21.04
N TRP A 185 -0.21 11.53 -20.94
CA TRP A 185 0.47 10.43 -20.27
C TRP A 185 0.23 10.45 -18.75
N ASN A 186 0.05 11.65 -18.16
CA ASN A 186 -0.37 11.79 -16.76
C ASN A 186 -1.72 11.09 -16.54
N VAL A 187 -2.68 11.31 -17.44
CA VAL A 187 -4.00 10.65 -17.35
C VAL A 187 -3.84 9.14 -17.51
N VAL A 188 -3.11 8.69 -18.53
CA VAL A 188 -2.95 7.26 -18.82
C VAL A 188 -2.23 6.55 -17.68
N PHE A 189 -1.07 7.05 -17.26
CA PHE A 189 -0.21 6.32 -16.31
C PHE A 189 -0.49 6.66 -14.85
N LEU A 190 -0.61 7.95 -14.48
CA LEU A 190 -0.82 8.32 -13.08
C LEU A 190 -2.27 8.09 -12.63
N VAL A 191 -3.26 8.32 -13.51
CA VAL A 191 -4.67 8.24 -13.11
C VAL A 191 -5.27 6.86 -13.35
N ILE A 192 -4.90 6.17 -14.43
CA ILE A 192 -5.58 4.93 -14.84
C ILE A 192 -4.71 3.71 -14.59
N VAL A 193 -3.58 3.59 -15.29
CA VAL A 193 -2.76 2.36 -15.30
C VAL A 193 -2.15 2.11 -13.92
N GLY A 194 -1.50 3.11 -13.32
CA GLY A 194 -0.90 3.00 -11.99
C GLY A 194 -1.91 2.51 -10.95
N PRO A 195 -3.01 3.26 -10.69
CA PRO A 195 -4.02 2.83 -9.72
C PRO A 195 -4.59 1.43 -9.95
N VAL A 196 -4.82 1.00 -11.20
CA VAL A 196 -5.34 -0.33 -11.49
C VAL A 196 -4.35 -1.41 -11.05
N PHE A 197 -3.09 -1.31 -11.47
CA PHE A 197 -2.07 -2.32 -11.16
C PHE A 197 -1.63 -2.28 -9.70
N GLU A 198 -1.52 -1.11 -9.11
CA GLU A 198 -1.16 -0.94 -7.71
C GLU A 198 -2.25 -1.48 -6.78
N GLU A 199 -3.52 -1.18 -7.03
CA GLU A 199 -4.61 -1.76 -6.26
C GLU A 199 -4.69 -3.28 -6.46
N TRP A 200 -4.44 -3.78 -7.68
CA TRP A 200 -4.37 -5.22 -7.94
C TRP A 200 -3.26 -5.87 -7.11
N LEU A 201 -2.06 -5.31 -7.06
CA LEU A 201 -0.95 -5.88 -6.28
C LEU A 201 -1.19 -5.74 -4.78
N PHE A 202 -1.37 -4.50 -4.29
CA PHE A 202 -1.35 -4.21 -2.86
C PHE A 202 -2.66 -4.58 -2.17
N ARG A 203 -3.83 -4.51 -2.84
CA ARG A 203 -5.10 -4.87 -2.21
C ARG A 203 -5.47 -6.31 -2.53
N LYS A 204 -5.61 -6.65 -3.81
CA LYS A 204 -6.06 -7.99 -4.15
C LYS A 204 -5.02 -9.05 -3.80
N GLN A 205 -3.79 -8.92 -4.28
CA GLN A 205 -2.80 -9.96 -4.03
C GLN A 205 -2.31 -9.95 -2.58
N LEU A 206 -1.80 -8.84 -2.10
CA LEU A 206 -1.14 -8.79 -0.79
C LEU A 206 -2.12 -9.02 0.37
N ILE A 207 -3.30 -8.39 0.35
CA ILE A 207 -4.31 -8.60 1.39
C ILE A 207 -4.88 -10.03 1.33
N ASP A 208 -5.19 -10.56 0.15
CA ASP A 208 -5.73 -11.92 0.02
C ASP A 208 -4.74 -12.99 0.53
N HIS A 209 -3.42 -12.77 0.39
CA HIS A 209 -2.40 -13.67 0.94
C HIS A 209 -2.22 -13.56 2.46
N THR A 210 -2.55 -12.41 3.05
CA THR A 210 -2.16 -12.09 4.44
C THR A 210 -3.32 -11.95 5.41
N ARG A 211 -4.56 -11.70 4.95
CA ARG A 211 -5.70 -11.45 5.83
C ARG A 211 -6.09 -12.64 6.72
N LYS A 212 -5.70 -13.87 6.37
CA LYS A 212 -5.86 -15.03 7.25
C LYS A 212 -5.13 -14.88 8.58
N TYR A 213 -4.04 -14.12 8.59
CA TYR A 213 -3.21 -13.80 9.75
C TYR A 213 -3.68 -12.57 10.52
N GLY A 214 -4.82 -11.99 10.16
CA GLY A 214 -5.46 -10.85 10.81
C GLY A 214 -5.73 -9.69 9.85
N GLU A 215 -6.96 -9.16 9.86
CA GLU A 215 -7.35 -8.05 8.99
C GLU A 215 -6.48 -6.81 9.21
N LYS A 216 -6.27 -6.41 10.49
CA LYS A 216 -5.40 -5.27 10.82
C LYS A 216 -3.96 -5.49 10.35
N THR A 217 -3.45 -6.71 10.50
CA THR A 217 -2.11 -7.08 10.04
C THR A 217 -1.98 -6.93 8.52
N ALA A 218 -2.97 -7.43 7.78
CA ALA A 218 -2.98 -7.34 6.33
C ALA A 218 -3.09 -5.90 5.82
N ILE A 219 -3.97 -5.09 6.43
CA ILE A 219 -4.15 -3.68 6.06
C ILE A 219 -2.87 -2.88 6.35
N LEU A 220 -2.27 -3.06 7.54
CA LEU A 220 -1.03 -2.38 7.91
C LEU A 220 0.12 -2.76 6.97
N LEU A 221 0.28 -4.04 6.66
CA LEU A 221 1.31 -4.50 5.72
C LEU A 221 1.07 -3.96 4.32
N SER A 222 -0.18 -4.00 3.83
CA SER A 222 -0.53 -3.45 2.52
C SER A 222 -0.25 -1.95 2.42
N GLY A 223 -0.61 -1.19 3.46
CA GLY A 223 -0.31 0.24 3.51
C GLY A 223 1.19 0.52 3.56
N LEU A 224 1.93 -0.18 4.43
CA LEU A 224 3.39 -0.03 4.55
C LEU A 224 4.11 -0.39 3.25
N ALA A 225 3.76 -1.52 2.64
CA ALA A 225 4.36 -1.93 1.37
C ALA A 225 4.03 -0.94 0.25
N PHE A 226 2.83 -0.37 0.23
CA PHE A 226 2.42 0.64 -0.72
C PHE A 226 3.20 1.95 -0.55
N GLY A 227 3.39 2.43 0.67
CA GLY A 227 4.23 3.60 0.94
C GLY A 227 5.68 3.37 0.53
N LEU A 228 6.29 2.25 0.96
CA LEU A 228 7.67 1.89 0.64
C LEU A 228 7.91 1.71 -0.87
N PHE A 229 6.91 1.20 -1.59
CA PHE A 229 6.99 0.98 -3.04
C PHE A 229 7.25 2.26 -3.84
N HIS A 230 6.83 3.42 -3.36
CA HIS A 230 7.07 4.68 -4.05
C HIS A 230 8.53 5.13 -4.02
N MET A 231 9.35 4.62 -3.04
CA MET A 231 10.77 4.98 -2.88
C MET A 231 11.03 6.49 -2.96
N ASN A 232 10.04 7.26 -2.52
CA ASN A 232 10.00 8.71 -2.51
C ASN A 232 9.49 9.16 -1.14
N LEU A 233 10.27 9.91 -0.40
CA LEU A 233 9.93 10.32 0.96
C LEU A 233 8.77 11.34 0.98
N PHE A 234 8.64 12.18 -0.05
CA PHE A 234 7.49 13.08 -0.22
C PHE A 234 6.18 12.29 -0.32
N GLN A 235 6.22 11.08 -0.92
CA GLN A 235 5.05 10.25 -1.17
C GLN A 235 4.79 9.22 -0.07
N PHE A 236 5.83 8.73 0.62
CA PHE A 236 5.75 7.61 1.55
C PHE A 236 4.60 7.73 2.55
N PHE A 237 4.50 8.86 3.25
CA PHE A 237 3.54 9.01 4.35
C PHE A 237 2.10 9.09 3.85
N TYR A 238 1.83 9.86 2.81
CA TYR A 238 0.47 9.95 2.30
C TYR A 238 0.05 8.64 1.60
N ALA A 239 0.93 7.99 0.87
CA ALA A 239 0.65 6.70 0.25
C ALA A 239 0.41 5.62 1.32
N PHE A 240 1.18 5.60 2.41
CA PHE A 240 0.93 4.72 3.54
C PHE A 240 -0.47 4.94 4.13
N LEU A 241 -0.82 6.20 4.44
CA LEU A 241 -2.12 6.53 5.04
C LEU A 241 -3.29 6.21 4.10
N LEU A 242 -3.20 6.57 2.82
CA LEU A 242 -4.17 6.17 1.80
C LEU A 242 -4.24 4.65 1.65
N GLY A 243 -3.08 3.99 1.71
CA GLY A 243 -2.96 2.54 1.69
C GLY A 243 -3.73 1.84 2.79
N LEU A 244 -3.77 2.42 4.00
CA LEU A 244 -4.60 1.92 5.10
C LEU A 244 -6.10 2.03 4.78
N MET A 245 -6.55 3.17 4.24
CA MET A 245 -7.96 3.37 3.90
C MET A 245 -8.39 2.47 2.74
N PHE A 246 -7.62 2.39 1.67
CA PHE A 246 -7.90 1.51 0.52
C PHE A 246 -7.88 0.04 0.94
N GLY A 247 -6.93 -0.35 1.79
CA GLY A 247 -6.88 -1.69 2.38
C GLY A 247 -8.12 -2.00 3.22
N TYR A 248 -8.60 -1.06 4.02
CA TYR A 248 -9.85 -1.19 4.76
C TYR A 248 -11.05 -1.35 3.83
N VAL A 249 -11.19 -0.50 2.80
CA VAL A 249 -12.26 -0.57 1.80
C VAL A 249 -12.26 -1.92 1.09
N TYR A 250 -11.09 -2.40 0.66
CA TYR A 250 -10.98 -3.70 0.02
C TYR A 250 -11.34 -4.84 0.97
N THR A 251 -10.83 -4.84 2.19
CA THR A 251 -11.12 -5.87 3.20
C THR A 251 -12.62 -5.96 3.49
N ARG A 252 -13.31 -4.81 3.57
CA ARG A 252 -14.76 -4.75 3.86
C ARG A 252 -15.65 -5.08 2.67
N THR A 253 -15.19 -4.92 1.44
CA THR A 253 -16.03 -5.12 0.25
C THR A 253 -15.64 -6.35 -0.56
N SER A 254 -14.38 -6.77 -0.49
CA SER A 254 -13.72 -7.72 -1.38
C SER A 254 -13.89 -7.36 -2.88
N LYS A 255 -14.08 -6.07 -3.18
CA LYS A 255 -14.29 -5.55 -4.55
C LYS A 255 -13.26 -4.47 -4.83
N LEU A 256 -12.30 -4.80 -5.68
CA LEU A 256 -11.17 -3.93 -6.05
C LEU A 256 -11.64 -2.58 -6.62
N ARG A 257 -12.72 -2.58 -7.39
CA ARG A 257 -13.26 -1.38 -8.07
C ARG A 257 -13.46 -0.16 -7.16
N TYR A 258 -13.73 -0.34 -5.87
CA TYR A 258 -13.98 0.78 -4.97
C TYR A 258 -12.70 1.47 -4.55
N SER A 259 -11.69 0.72 -4.13
CA SER A 259 -10.38 1.30 -3.80
C SER A 259 -9.70 1.85 -5.05
N THR A 260 -9.80 1.16 -6.20
CA THR A 260 -9.30 1.67 -7.49
C THR A 260 -9.96 2.99 -7.89
N ALA A 261 -11.29 3.10 -7.78
CA ALA A 261 -11.99 4.35 -8.10
C ALA A 261 -11.58 5.50 -7.16
N MET A 262 -11.44 5.23 -5.84
CA MET A 262 -10.95 6.23 -4.88
C MET A 262 -9.54 6.69 -5.24
N HIS A 263 -8.65 5.76 -5.56
CA HIS A 263 -7.28 6.02 -5.96
C HIS A 263 -7.22 6.86 -7.24
N MET A 264 -7.97 6.47 -8.29
CA MET A 264 -8.06 7.23 -9.54
C MET A 264 -8.55 8.67 -9.32
N ILE A 265 -9.56 8.88 -8.47
CA ILE A 265 -10.08 10.22 -8.17
C ILE A 265 -9.04 11.08 -7.48
N ILE A 266 -8.30 10.51 -6.52
CA ILE A 266 -7.24 11.21 -5.80
C ILE A 266 -6.09 11.54 -6.76
N ASN A 267 -5.66 10.59 -7.58
CA ASN A 267 -4.59 10.80 -8.55
C ASN A 267 -5.00 11.76 -9.68
N PHE A 268 -6.26 11.77 -10.08
CA PHE A 268 -6.77 12.78 -11.02
C PHE A 268 -6.65 14.20 -10.43
N ASN A 269 -6.99 14.37 -9.16
CA ASN A 269 -6.81 15.67 -8.50
C ASN A 269 -5.33 16.07 -8.44
N GLY A 270 -4.45 15.19 -7.96
CA GLY A 270 -3.01 15.51 -7.78
C GLY A 270 -2.19 15.52 -9.06
N GLY A 271 -2.50 14.66 -10.04
CA GLY A 271 -1.72 14.49 -11.27
C GLY A 271 -2.26 15.23 -12.49
N VAL A 272 -3.47 15.80 -12.40
CA VAL A 272 -4.11 16.50 -13.54
C VAL A 272 -4.73 17.83 -13.13
N LEU A 273 -5.68 17.83 -12.16
CA LEU A 273 -6.44 19.01 -11.83
C LEU A 273 -5.60 20.07 -11.12
N ALA A 274 -4.84 19.70 -10.09
CA ALA A 274 -4.00 20.62 -9.36
C ALA A 274 -2.90 21.22 -10.25
N PRO A 275 -2.12 20.41 -11.02
CA PRO A 275 -1.18 20.96 -12.01
C PRO A 275 -1.82 21.87 -13.03
N TRP A 276 -3.00 21.50 -13.57
CA TRP A 276 -3.72 22.35 -14.52
C TRP A 276 -4.11 23.70 -13.90
N VAL A 277 -4.52 23.75 -12.63
CA VAL A 277 -4.81 25.01 -11.93
C VAL A 277 -3.54 25.83 -11.73
N LEU A 278 -2.45 25.20 -11.29
CA LEU A 278 -1.18 25.89 -11.03
C LEU A 278 -0.55 26.48 -12.29
N THR A 279 -0.71 25.83 -13.45
CA THR A 279 -0.20 26.33 -14.72
C THR A 279 -1.04 27.51 -15.30
N ARG A 280 -2.13 27.92 -14.62
CA ARG A 280 -2.86 29.15 -15.00
C ARG A 280 -2.17 30.44 -14.58
N VAL A 281 -1.16 30.35 -13.74
CA VAL A 281 -0.37 31.47 -13.26
C VAL A 281 1.11 31.19 -13.56
N ASP A 282 1.81 32.18 -14.10
CA ASP A 282 3.25 32.08 -14.32
C ASP A 282 3.99 32.24 -12.97
N LEU A 283 4.29 31.08 -12.34
CA LEU A 283 4.95 31.05 -11.02
C LEU A 283 6.42 31.45 -11.10
N ASP A 284 7.09 31.20 -12.22
CA ASP A 284 8.50 31.60 -12.41
C ASP A 284 8.60 33.15 -12.54
N GLN A 285 7.61 33.75 -13.19
CA GLN A 285 7.51 35.19 -13.25
C GLN A 285 7.12 35.78 -11.89
N LEU A 286 6.27 35.11 -11.09
CA LEU A 286 5.92 35.53 -9.74
C LEU A 286 7.14 35.65 -8.83
N GLU A 287 8.05 34.68 -8.87
CA GLU A 287 9.28 34.70 -8.10
C GLU A 287 10.13 35.93 -8.43
N LYS A 288 10.39 36.19 -9.73
CA LYS A 288 11.15 37.36 -10.19
C LYS A 288 10.51 38.70 -9.82
N VAL A 289 9.18 38.77 -9.89
CA VAL A 289 8.40 39.96 -9.57
C VAL A 289 8.37 40.19 -8.04
N SER A 290 8.35 39.11 -7.25
CA SER A 290 8.43 39.15 -5.79
C SER A 290 9.79 39.71 -5.35
N GLU A 291 10.90 39.25 -5.92
CA GLU A 291 12.23 39.79 -5.69
C GLU A 291 12.33 41.28 -6.08
N ALA A 292 11.76 41.66 -7.23
CA ALA A 292 11.72 43.04 -7.65
C ALA A 292 10.92 43.94 -6.72
N ALA A 293 9.82 43.46 -6.15
CA ALA A 293 9.00 44.17 -5.19
C ALA A 293 9.72 44.35 -3.85
N GLU A 294 10.46 43.35 -3.36
CA GLU A 294 11.32 43.44 -2.19
C GLU A 294 12.42 44.47 -2.36
N ASN A 295 12.93 44.63 -3.59
CA ASN A 295 13.92 45.64 -3.95
C ASN A 295 13.31 47.06 -4.25
N GLY A 296 12.04 47.27 -3.88
CA GLY A 296 11.34 48.55 -3.95
C GLY A 296 10.50 48.80 -5.21
N ASN A 297 10.41 47.84 -6.13
CA ASN A 297 9.55 47.94 -7.32
C ASN A 297 8.18 47.28 -7.11
N ALA A 298 7.36 47.83 -6.23
CA ALA A 298 6.01 47.33 -5.94
C ALA A 298 5.08 47.36 -7.20
N ALA A 299 5.31 48.25 -8.15
CA ALA A 299 4.55 48.35 -9.39
C ALA A 299 4.67 47.09 -10.27
N ALA A 300 5.78 46.38 -10.20
CA ALA A 300 5.99 45.13 -10.93
C ALA A 300 4.99 44.06 -10.45
N MET A 301 4.74 43.94 -9.15
CA MET A 301 3.78 43.00 -8.56
C MET A 301 2.35 43.36 -8.96
N GLU A 302 1.97 44.64 -8.91
CA GLU A 302 0.64 45.10 -9.32
C GLU A 302 0.37 44.82 -10.79
N GLN A 303 1.36 45.08 -11.65
CA GLN A 303 1.25 44.80 -13.09
C GLN A 303 1.12 43.28 -13.33
N TRP A 304 1.94 42.45 -12.72
CA TRP A 304 1.87 40.99 -12.84
C TRP A 304 0.51 40.47 -12.37
N ALA A 305 0.04 40.91 -11.19
CA ALA A 305 -1.26 40.50 -10.64
C ALA A 305 -2.41 40.90 -11.60
N SER A 306 -2.39 42.09 -12.20
CA SER A 306 -3.38 42.53 -13.17
C SER A 306 -3.41 41.69 -14.44
N GLN A 307 -2.26 41.18 -14.90
CA GLN A 307 -2.16 40.31 -16.06
C GLN A 307 -2.58 38.85 -15.75
N ASN A 308 -2.55 38.43 -14.48
CA ASN A 308 -2.89 37.08 -14.07
C ASN A 308 -4.21 36.95 -13.29
N VAL A 309 -5.11 37.95 -13.34
CA VAL A 309 -6.36 37.99 -12.55
C VAL A 309 -7.21 36.71 -12.72
N GLU A 310 -7.40 36.23 -13.95
CA GLU A 310 -8.17 35.02 -14.21
C GLU A 310 -7.55 33.78 -13.60
N GLY A 311 -6.24 33.59 -13.79
CA GLY A 311 -5.48 32.47 -13.22
C GLY A 311 -5.52 32.49 -11.68
N LEU A 312 -5.29 33.65 -11.09
CA LEU A 312 -5.36 33.85 -9.63
C LEU A 312 -6.77 33.56 -9.08
N ALA A 313 -7.81 33.96 -9.79
CA ALA A 313 -9.20 33.68 -9.40
C ALA A 313 -9.49 32.17 -9.43
N ILE A 314 -9.04 31.46 -10.49
CA ILE A 314 -9.17 30.00 -10.60
C ILE A 314 -8.42 29.31 -9.46
N MET A 315 -7.18 29.71 -9.18
CA MET A 315 -6.38 29.20 -8.07
C MET A 315 -7.08 29.42 -6.73
N LEU A 316 -7.55 30.63 -6.46
CA LEU A 316 -8.24 30.96 -5.20
C LEU A 316 -9.47 30.07 -5.01
N VAL A 317 -10.33 29.96 -6.03
CA VAL A 317 -11.53 29.12 -5.98
C VAL A 317 -11.14 27.65 -5.72
N TYR A 318 -10.14 27.14 -6.42
CA TYR A 318 -9.68 25.78 -6.23
C TYR A 318 -9.19 25.56 -4.79
N PHE A 319 -8.30 26.40 -4.27
CA PHE A 319 -7.76 26.21 -2.92
C PHE A 319 -8.78 26.40 -1.81
N VAL A 320 -9.75 27.31 -1.98
CA VAL A 320 -10.85 27.48 -1.03
C VAL A 320 -11.76 26.26 -1.01
N LEU A 321 -12.15 25.73 -2.18
CA LEU A 321 -12.97 24.52 -2.27
C LEU A 321 -12.23 23.31 -1.77
N TYR A 322 -10.99 23.14 -2.17
CA TYR A 322 -10.14 22.01 -1.74
C TYR A 322 -9.90 22.02 -0.22
N GLY A 323 -9.60 23.20 0.34
CA GLY A 323 -9.48 23.39 1.78
C GLY A 323 -10.76 23.07 2.55
N ALA A 324 -11.92 23.53 2.04
CA ALA A 324 -13.21 23.22 2.64
C ALA A 324 -13.49 21.70 2.64
N VAL A 325 -13.14 21.00 1.55
CA VAL A 325 -13.31 19.55 1.43
C VAL A 325 -12.36 18.80 2.36
N ILE A 326 -11.12 19.24 2.52
CA ILE A 326 -10.17 18.69 3.51
C ILE A 326 -10.72 18.87 4.93
N LEU A 327 -11.21 20.04 5.30
CA LEU A 327 -11.80 20.31 6.62
C LEU A 327 -13.02 19.41 6.89
N ALA A 328 -13.92 19.27 5.91
CA ALA A 328 -15.03 18.33 5.99
C ALA A 328 -14.56 16.88 6.20
N GLY A 329 -13.52 16.49 5.48
CA GLY A 329 -12.86 15.19 5.63
C GLY A 329 -12.30 14.98 7.03
N PHE A 330 -11.64 15.98 7.65
CA PHE A 330 -11.17 15.93 9.04
C PHE A 330 -12.30 15.68 10.02
N VAL A 331 -13.40 16.45 9.89
CA VAL A 331 -14.58 16.28 10.74
C VAL A 331 -15.14 14.87 10.61
N LEU A 332 -15.26 14.37 9.38
CA LEU A 332 -15.75 13.01 9.12
C LEU A 332 -14.81 11.96 9.70
N LEU A 333 -13.52 12.11 9.56
CA LEU A 333 -12.51 11.18 10.08
C LEU A 333 -12.59 11.10 11.62
N ILE A 334 -12.58 12.23 12.31
CA ILE A 334 -12.66 12.30 13.78
C ILE A 334 -13.99 11.67 14.28
N ARG A 335 -15.12 12.06 13.69
CA ARG A 335 -16.45 11.55 14.11
C ARG A 335 -16.67 10.06 13.85
N ASN A 336 -15.92 9.48 12.93
CA ASN A 336 -16.09 8.08 12.54
C ASN A 336 -14.89 7.19 12.88
N PHE A 337 -13.80 7.72 13.45
CA PHE A 337 -12.60 6.97 13.77
C PHE A 337 -12.88 5.70 14.57
N LYS A 338 -13.77 5.79 15.58
CA LYS A 338 -14.17 4.65 16.43
C LYS A 338 -15.16 3.69 15.75
N LYS A 339 -15.64 4.01 14.54
CA LYS A 339 -16.63 3.19 13.81
C LYS A 339 -15.98 2.25 12.79
N PHE A 340 -14.64 2.26 12.66
CA PHE A 340 -13.94 1.29 11.86
C PHE A 340 -14.00 -0.09 12.52
N GLU A 341 -14.66 -1.03 11.86
CA GLU A 341 -14.82 -2.39 12.34
C GLU A 341 -13.74 -3.30 11.77
N PHE A 342 -13.17 -4.15 12.61
CA PHE A 342 -12.20 -5.17 12.22
C PHE A 342 -12.62 -6.48 12.85
N TYR A 343 -12.53 -7.57 12.10
CA TYR A 343 -12.90 -8.89 12.56
C TYR A 343 -11.66 -9.76 12.76
N THR A 344 -11.78 -10.72 13.69
CA THR A 344 -10.72 -11.72 13.92
C THR A 344 -10.65 -12.67 12.73
N ALA A 345 -9.43 -13.03 12.35
CA ALA A 345 -9.18 -14.02 11.30
C ALA A 345 -9.00 -15.43 11.93
N PRO A 346 -9.24 -16.51 11.15
CA PRO A 346 -9.09 -17.89 11.64
C PRO A 346 -7.67 -18.19 12.17
N GLU A 347 -6.65 -17.65 11.52
CA GLU A 347 -5.24 -17.85 11.87
C GLU A 347 -4.62 -16.54 12.42
N GLU A 348 -5.36 -15.74 13.18
CA GLU A 348 -4.88 -14.42 13.62
C GLU A 348 -3.62 -14.52 14.48
N LEU A 349 -2.57 -13.80 14.06
CA LEU A 349 -1.32 -13.73 14.80
C LEU A 349 -1.51 -13.11 16.20
N PRO A 350 -1.02 -13.74 17.29
CA PRO A 350 -1.00 -13.16 18.61
C PRO A 350 -0.29 -11.80 18.63
N ARG A 351 -0.81 -10.84 19.40
CA ARG A 351 -0.30 -9.45 19.40
C ARG A 351 1.21 -9.35 19.59
N GLY A 352 1.78 -10.12 20.51
CA GLY A 352 3.22 -10.10 20.80
C GLY A 352 4.13 -10.71 19.73
N THR A 353 3.56 -11.43 18.75
CA THR A 353 4.34 -12.09 17.68
C THR A 353 4.25 -11.38 16.34
N ARG A 354 3.30 -10.46 16.14
CA ARG A 354 2.98 -9.84 14.85
C ARG A 354 4.18 -9.17 14.18
N ALA A 355 4.79 -8.20 14.83
CA ALA A 355 5.90 -7.43 14.25
C ALA A 355 7.08 -8.35 13.85
N LYS A 356 7.47 -9.27 14.74
CA LYS A 356 8.56 -10.21 14.47
C LYS A 356 8.24 -11.18 13.34
N THR A 357 6.99 -11.63 13.23
CA THR A 357 6.56 -12.56 12.17
C THR A 357 6.45 -11.87 10.83
N VAL A 358 5.84 -10.68 10.80
CA VAL A 358 5.54 -9.93 9.57
C VAL A 358 6.79 -9.24 9.03
N CYS A 359 7.50 -8.48 9.86
CA CYS A 359 8.64 -7.65 9.41
C CYS A 359 10.00 -8.25 9.77
N GLY A 360 10.11 -9.08 10.81
CA GLY A 360 11.37 -9.65 11.30
C GLY A 360 11.81 -10.93 10.57
N ASN A 361 11.53 -11.08 9.29
CA ASN A 361 11.95 -12.18 8.44
C ASN A 361 12.81 -11.68 7.28
N VAL A 362 13.62 -12.57 6.69
CA VAL A 362 14.64 -12.20 5.70
C VAL A 362 14.03 -11.46 4.51
N GLY A 363 12.96 -11.97 3.92
CA GLY A 363 12.37 -11.34 2.71
C GLY A 363 11.82 -9.94 2.97
N MET A 364 11.10 -9.73 4.09
CA MET A 364 10.60 -8.39 4.44
C MET A 364 11.72 -7.42 4.81
N ILE A 365 12.77 -7.91 5.50
CA ILE A 365 13.95 -7.09 5.80
C ILE A 365 14.61 -6.64 4.49
N MET A 366 14.81 -7.56 3.53
CA MET A 366 15.39 -7.22 2.23
C MET A 366 14.54 -6.18 1.48
N PHE A 367 13.22 -6.35 1.44
CA PHE A 367 12.32 -5.39 0.80
C PHE A 367 12.41 -4.01 1.45
N ILE A 368 12.33 -3.93 2.78
CA ILE A 368 12.44 -2.66 3.53
C ILE A 368 13.81 -2.02 3.29
N MET A 369 14.90 -2.78 3.36
CA MET A 369 16.26 -2.24 3.15
C MET A 369 16.44 -1.69 1.74
N VAL A 370 16.01 -2.43 0.71
CA VAL A 370 16.15 -1.98 -0.68
C VAL A 370 15.31 -0.74 -0.95
N THR A 371 14.05 -0.70 -0.50
CA THR A 371 13.20 0.46 -0.70
C THR A 371 13.69 1.68 0.09
N CYS A 372 14.15 1.52 1.33
CA CYS A 372 14.75 2.61 2.10
C CYS A 372 16.04 3.12 1.48
N MET A 373 16.89 2.23 0.96
CA MET A 373 18.12 2.63 0.26
C MET A 373 17.80 3.46 -0.98
N LEU A 374 16.84 3.00 -1.80
CA LEU A 374 16.42 3.74 -2.99
C LEU A 374 15.75 5.07 -2.64
N THR A 375 14.95 5.11 -1.55
CA THR A 375 14.41 6.37 -1.02
C THR A 375 15.52 7.36 -0.64
N ALA A 376 16.57 6.88 0.03
CA ALA A 376 17.71 7.71 0.41
C ALA A 376 18.47 8.22 -0.83
N VAL A 377 18.69 7.36 -1.83
CA VAL A 377 19.30 7.76 -3.11
C VAL A 377 18.46 8.83 -3.80
N ASN A 378 17.15 8.61 -3.93
CA ASN A 378 16.24 9.57 -4.58
C ASN A 378 16.12 10.91 -3.82
N LEU A 379 16.37 10.91 -2.52
CA LEU A 379 16.37 12.13 -1.70
C LEU A 379 17.62 12.98 -1.91
N LEU A 380 18.76 12.35 -2.25
CA LEU A 380 20.07 13.00 -2.38
C LEU A 380 20.42 13.34 -3.84
N MET A 381 19.62 12.93 -4.80
CA MET A 381 19.78 13.18 -6.24
C MET A 381 18.84 14.27 -6.73
#